data_71459f67896fc8583ccfa738eb29f5ad
#
_entry.id   71459f67896fc8583ccfa738eb29f5ad
#
_cell.length_a   1.000
_cell.length_b   1.000
_cell.length_c   1.000
_cell.angle_alpha   90.00
_cell.angle_beta   90.00
_cell.angle_gamma   90.00
#
_symmetry.space_group_name_H-M   'P 1'
#
loop_
_entity.id
_entity.type
_entity.pdbx_description
1 polymer ?
#
loop_
_entity_poly.entity_id
_entity_poly.type
_entity_poly.pdbx_seq_one_letter_code
_entity_poly.pdbx_strand_id
1 'polypeptide(L)'
;NRKEAAALGFFPCATASFSQPYSVEKVADEAGESVKQIQRFIRLNKLTPDLMQLVDDGRLKTTPAVELSYLTPEEQEEFLSYMEEEGCTPSLSQAQKLKAASKESVLTKDKIHGIMSARSPSVKPREPQLTIAVSKVERYFPKGCTSEQMESTILKLLENYYRKRQDYER
;
A
#
# COMPACT_ATOMS: atom_id res chain seq x y z
N ASN A 1 -30.68 -56.20 3.18
CA ASN A 1 -30.60 -55.73 1.80
C ASN A 1 -29.60 -54.57 1.70
N ARG A 2 -28.44 -54.92 1.15
CA ARG A 2 -27.20 -54.12 1.12
C ARG A 2 -27.13 -53.17 -0.10
N LYS A 3 -28.27 -52.77 -0.67
CA LYS A 3 -28.33 -52.01 -1.91
C LYS A 3 -29.08 -50.68 -1.86
N GLU A 4 -29.58 -50.24 -0.69
CA GLU A 4 -30.31 -48.96 -0.58
C GLU A 4 -29.62 -47.85 0.21
N ALA A 5 -28.38 -48.04 0.65
CA ALA A 5 -27.63 -47.05 1.41
C ALA A 5 -26.70 -46.15 0.55
N ALA A 6 -26.79 -46.27 -0.78
CA ALA A 6 -25.88 -45.54 -1.71
C ALA A 6 -26.47 -44.26 -2.30
N ALA A 7 -27.64 -43.79 -1.83
CA ALA A 7 -28.33 -42.62 -2.41
C ALA A 7 -28.43 -41.40 -1.49
N LEU A 8 -27.86 -41.45 -0.31
CA LEU A 8 -27.70 -40.27 0.54
C LEU A 8 -26.22 -39.95 0.55
N GLY A 9 -25.82 -38.92 -0.21
CA GLY A 9 -24.47 -38.42 -0.34
C GLY A 9 -23.83 -38.04 1.00
N PHE A 10 -23.49 -39.07 1.77
CA PHE A 10 -22.61 -38.92 2.90
C PHE A 10 -21.18 -38.87 2.34
N PHE A 11 -20.68 -37.67 2.07
CA PHE A 11 -19.26 -37.49 1.90
C PHE A 11 -18.60 -37.96 3.21
N PRO A 12 -17.80 -39.04 3.19
CA PRO A 12 -16.97 -39.32 4.33
C PRO A 12 -16.07 -38.09 4.48
N CYS A 13 -16.19 -37.40 5.61
CA CYS A 13 -15.17 -36.52 6.08
C CYS A 13 -13.88 -37.35 6.11
N ALA A 14 -13.14 -37.32 5.01
CA ALA A 14 -11.80 -37.84 4.98
C ALA A 14 -11.06 -37.04 6.03
N THR A 15 -10.78 -37.70 7.18
CA THR A 15 -9.70 -37.32 8.07
C THR A 15 -8.41 -37.41 7.25
N ALA A 16 -8.21 -36.42 6.36
CA ALA A 16 -6.94 -36.18 5.74
C ALA A 16 -6.00 -35.90 6.90
N SER A 17 -5.14 -36.87 7.19
CA SER A 17 -3.97 -36.68 8.06
C SER A 17 -3.24 -35.46 7.55
N PHE A 18 -3.46 -34.35 8.16
CA PHE A 18 -2.76 -33.09 7.94
C PHE A 18 -1.36 -33.21 8.57
N SER A 19 -0.53 -34.10 8.01
CA SER A 19 0.82 -34.38 8.52
C SER A 19 1.92 -34.14 7.51
N GLN A 20 1.75 -33.11 6.65
CA GLN A 20 2.90 -32.49 6.01
C GLN A 20 2.71 -30.98 6.12
N PRO A 21 3.64 -30.26 6.80
CA PRO A 21 3.62 -28.81 6.72
C PRO A 21 3.87 -28.45 5.25
N TYR A 22 2.84 -27.90 4.59
CA TYR A 22 3.04 -27.27 3.29
C TYR A 22 4.13 -26.22 3.47
N SER A 23 5.27 -26.42 2.82
CA SER A 23 6.30 -25.41 2.86
C SER A 23 5.77 -24.15 2.15
N VAL A 24 6.11 -22.99 2.66
CA VAL A 24 5.69 -21.72 2.10
C VAL A 24 6.10 -21.61 0.63
N GLU A 25 7.20 -22.26 0.25
CA GLU A 25 7.71 -22.35 -1.12
C GLU A 25 6.72 -23.07 -2.05
N LYS A 26 6.17 -24.21 -1.61
CA LYS A 26 5.16 -24.95 -2.42
C LYS A 26 3.89 -24.14 -2.65
N VAL A 27 3.42 -23.48 -1.60
CA VAL A 27 2.23 -22.60 -1.70
C VAL A 27 2.52 -21.43 -2.64
N ALA A 28 3.73 -20.87 -2.60
CA ALA A 28 4.13 -19.78 -3.48
C ALA A 28 4.16 -20.22 -4.95
N ASP A 29 4.73 -21.40 -5.23
CA ASP A 29 4.78 -21.96 -6.58
C ASP A 29 3.39 -22.28 -7.12
N GLU A 30 2.51 -22.89 -6.32
CA GLU A 30 1.13 -23.21 -6.69
C GLU A 30 0.28 -21.95 -6.93
N ALA A 31 0.47 -20.91 -6.13
CA ALA A 31 -0.25 -19.64 -6.26
C ALA A 31 0.34 -18.71 -7.33
N GLY A 32 1.53 -18.99 -7.87
CA GLY A 32 2.24 -18.12 -8.80
C GLY A 32 2.73 -16.82 -8.14
N GLU A 33 2.90 -16.83 -6.82
CA GLU A 33 3.27 -15.67 -6.00
C GLU A 33 4.68 -15.83 -5.42
N SER A 34 5.30 -14.73 -5.02
CA SER A 34 6.59 -14.80 -4.33
C SER A 34 6.44 -15.32 -2.89
N VAL A 35 7.42 -16.05 -2.39
CA VAL A 35 7.49 -16.51 -0.99
C VAL A 35 7.26 -15.36 -0.01
N LYS A 36 7.83 -14.18 -0.29
CA LYS A 36 7.63 -12.97 0.53
C LYS A 36 6.17 -12.51 0.55
N GLN A 37 5.46 -12.66 -0.56
CA GLN A 37 4.05 -12.28 -0.65
C GLN A 37 3.18 -13.25 0.16
N ILE A 38 3.43 -14.55 0.06
CA ILE A 38 2.74 -15.56 0.88
C ILE A 38 2.98 -15.30 2.38
N GLN A 39 4.22 -15.00 2.78
CA GLN A 39 4.52 -14.65 4.17
C GLN A 39 3.74 -13.41 4.66
N ARG A 40 3.55 -12.41 3.80
CA ARG A 40 2.70 -11.24 4.11
C ARG A 40 1.25 -11.63 4.31
N PHE A 41 0.68 -12.48 3.45
CA PHE A 41 -0.69 -12.97 3.60
C PHE A 41 -0.86 -13.79 4.88
N ILE A 42 0.08 -14.70 5.18
CA ILE A 42 0.07 -15.44 6.45
C ILE A 42 0.11 -14.48 7.64
N ARG A 43 0.89 -13.41 7.53
CA ARG A 43 1.00 -12.43 8.61
C ARG A 43 -0.30 -11.68 8.87
N LEU A 44 -1.11 -11.41 7.85
CA LEU A 44 -2.41 -10.76 8.01
C LEU A 44 -3.36 -11.54 8.94
N ASN A 45 -3.21 -12.87 9.06
CA ASN A 45 -3.98 -13.69 10.01
C ASN A 45 -3.73 -13.34 11.48
N LYS A 46 -2.76 -12.46 11.77
CA LYS A 46 -2.50 -11.92 13.12
C LYS A 46 -3.23 -10.61 13.41
N LEU A 47 -3.97 -10.09 12.43
CA LEU A 47 -4.86 -8.96 12.66
C LEU A 47 -6.11 -9.40 13.43
N THR A 48 -6.68 -8.47 14.18
CA THR A 48 -8.02 -8.63 14.75
C THR A 48 -9.05 -8.73 13.61
N PRO A 49 -10.17 -9.43 13.81
CA PRO A 49 -11.20 -9.61 12.78
C PRO A 49 -11.67 -8.28 12.17
N ASP A 50 -11.83 -7.25 12.99
CA ASP A 50 -12.32 -5.94 12.57
C ASP A 50 -11.31 -5.21 11.68
N LEU A 51 -10.01 -5.25 12.00
CA LEU A 51 -8.96 -4.72 11.13
C LEU A 51 -8.84 -5.53 9.82
N MET A 52 -9.05 -6.84 9.88
CA MET A 52 -9.06 -7.68 8.68
C MET A 52 -10.23 -7.33 7.78
N GLN A 53 -11.42 -7.08 8.34
CA GLN A 53 -12.58 -6.60 7.60
C GLN A 53 -12.27 -5.29 6.84
N LEU A 54 -11.57 -4.35 7.48
CA LEU A 54 -11.15 -3.10 6.82
C LEU A 54 -10.18 -3.32 5.65
N VAL A 55 -9.38 -4.39 5.70
CA VAL A 55 -8.51 -4.77 4.57
C VAL A 55 -9.35 -5.35 3.44
N ASP A 56 -10.31 -6.22 3.74
CA ASP A 56 -11.21 -6.84 2.76
C ASP A 56 -12.11 -5.81 2.08
N ASP A 57 -12.59 -4.82 2.83
CA ASP A 57 -13.35 -3.67 2.31
C ASP A 57 -12.50 -2.69 1.48
N GLY A 58 -11.18 -2.89 1.41
CA GLY A 58 -10.24 -2.00 0.72
C GLY A 58 -10.01 -0.65 1.41
N ARG A 59 -10.56 -0.43 2.60
CA ARG A 59 -10.37 0.78 3.41
C ARG A 59 -8.96 0.85 4.00
N LEU A 60 -8.40 -0.29 4.39
CA LEU A 60 -7.02 -0.41 4.86
C LEU A 60 -6.17 -1.15 3.82
N LYS A 61 -5.10 -0.51 3.37
CA LYS A 61 -4.18 -1.14 2.39
C LYS A 61 -3.42 -2.30 3.03
N THR A 62 -3.21 -3.37 2.27
CA THR A 62 -2.50 -4.59 2.70
C THR A 62 -1.12 -4.31 3.28
N THR A 63 -0.36 -3.38 2.69
CA THR A 63 1.02 -3.10 3.13
C THR A 63 1.08 -2.48 4.53
N PRO A 64 0.33 -1.41 4.89
CA PRO A 64 0.22 -0.95 6.27
C PRO A 64 -0.37 -2.02 7.20
N ALA A 65 -1.36 -2.80 6.76
CA ALA A 65 -1.99 -3.85 7.56
C ALA A 65 -0.98 -4.91 8.03
N VAL A 66 -0.05 -5.32 7.16
CA VAL A 66 1.06 -6.23 7.55
C VAL A 66 1.92 -5.63 8.65
N GLU A 67 2.19 -4.32 8.66
CA GLU A 67 2.95 -3.68 9.75
C GLU A 67 2.13 -3.60 11.04
N LEU A 68 0.82 -3.35 10.95
CA LEU A 68 -0.09 -3.33 12.11
C LEU A 68 -0.25 -4.72 12.74
N SER A 69 -0.12 -5.79 11.99
CA SER A 69 -0.19 -7.17 12.51
C SER A 69 0.94 -7.53 13.47
N TYR A 70 1.92 -6.65 13.66
CA TYR A 70 2.97 -6.80 14.68
C TYR A 70 2.61 -6.19 16.04
N LEU A 71 1.53 -5.42 16.12
CA LEU A 71 0.97 -4.89 17.35
C LEU A 71 0.30 -6.01 18.17
N THR A 72 0.18 -5.82 19.47
CA THR A 72 -0.62 -6.72 20.31
C THR A 72 -2.10 -6.57 19.97
N PRO A 73 -2.95 -7.56 20.29
CA PRO A 73 -4.39 -7.45 20.03
C PRO A 73 -5.02 -6.20 20.67
N GLU A 74 -4.61 -5.88 21.89
CA GLU A 74 -5.09 -4.71 22.63
C GLU A 74 -4.70 -3.40 21.94
N GLU A 75 -3.46 -3.32 21.42
CA GLU A 75 -2.99 -2.16 20.68
C GLU A 75 -3.69 -2.03 19.30
N GLN A 76 -4.07 -3.16 18.72
CA GLN A 76 -4.85 -3.18 17.47
C GLN A 76 -6.26 -2.65 17.68
N GLU A 77 -6.92 -3.02 18.80
CA GLU A 77 -8.24 -2.51 19.19
C GLU A 77 -8.20 -1.00 19.48
N GLU A 78 -7.19 -0.56 20.24
CA GLU A 78 -6.99 0.87 20.52
C GLU A 78 -6.75 1.67 19.23
N PHE A 79 -5.97 1.11 18.30
CA PHE A 79 -5.74 1.72 17.00
C PHE A 79 -7.01 1.75 16.14
N LEU A 80 -7.84 0.70 16.19
CA LEU A 80 -9.12 0.64 15.49
C LEU A 80 -10.06 1.74 15.99
N SER A 81 -10.20 1.87 17.32
CA SER A 81 -11.00 2.94 17.93
C SER A 81 -10.54 4.33 17.47
N TYR A 82 -9.24 4.55 17.38
CA TYR A 82 -8.69 5.79 16.87
C TYR A 82 -9.06 6.03 15.40
N MET A 83 -8.98 4.99 14.56
CA MET A 83 -9.35 5.09 13.14
C MET A 83 -10.83 5.43 12.93
N GLU A 84 -11.70 4.88 13.78
CA GLU A 84 -13.14 5.13 13.72
C GLU A 84 -13.48 6.56 14.15
N GLU A 85 -12.82 7.06 15.20
CA GLU A 85 -13.03 8.43 15.71
C GLU A 85 -12.53 9.49 14.72
N GLU A 86 -11.35 9.31 14.16
CA GLU A 86 -10.69 10.30 13.30
C GLU A 86 -10.99 10.12 11.80
N GLY A 87 -11.60 9.00 11.43
CA GLY A 87 -11.93 8.68 10.04
C GLY A 87 -10.69 8.57 9.12
N CYS A 88 -9.51 8.30 9.68
CA CYS A 88 -8.25 8.30 8.95
C CYS A 88 -7.63 6.90 8.86
N THR A 89 -6.88 6.64 7.79
CA THR A 89 -6.16 5.38 7.58
C THR A 89 -4.65 5.62 7.58
N PRO A 90 -3.84 4.70 8.14
CA PRO A 90 -2.41 4.88 8.26
C PRO A 90 -1.71 4.74 6.90
N SER A 91 -0.73 5.58 6.68
CA SER A 91 0.28 5.35 5.65
C SER A 91 1.27 4.26 6.10
N LEU A 92 2.03 3.70 5.16
CA LEU A 92 3.07 2.72 5.48
C LEU A 92 4.06 3.26 6.53
N SER A 93 4.50 4.51 6.39
CA SER A 93 5.46 5.12 7.32
C SER A 93 4.88 5.31 8.73
N GLN A 94 3.59 5.61 8.85
CA GLN A 94 2.90 5.69 10.13
C GLN A 94 2.75 4.30 10.76
N ALA A 95 2.34 3.28 9.99
CA ALA A 95 2.25 1.91 10.47
C ALA A 95 3.62 1.37 10.96
N GLN A 96 4.70 1.69 10.26
CA GLN A 96 6.06 1.34 10.70
C GLN A 96 6.46 2.05 12.01
N LYS A 97 6.09 3.31 12.20
CA LYS A 97 6.33 4.04 13.45
C LYS A 97 5.51 3.48 14.60
N LEU A 98 4.24 3.12 14.36
CA LEU A 98 3.39 2.45 15.36
C LEU A 98 4.03 1.13 15.80
N LYS A 99 4.47 0.30 14.86
CA LYS A 99 5.20 -0.95 15.14
C LYS A 99 6.49 -0.71 15.92
N ALA A 100 7.25 0.34 15.61
CA ALA A 100 8.46 0.68 16.36
C ALA A 100 8.14 1.13 17.78
N ALA A 101 7.13 1.98 17.94
CA ALA A 101 6.68 2.46 19.23
C ALA A 101 6.13 1.33 20.13
N SER A 102 5.38 0.37 19.57
CA SER A 102 4.90 -0.84 20.27
C SER A 102 6.03 -1.70 20.82
N LYS A 103 7.17 -1.76 20.13
CA LYS A 103 8.35 -2.48 20.61
C LYS A 103 9.05 -1.81 21.80
N GLU A 104 8.99 -0.49 21.87
CA GLU A 104 9.63 0.29 22.92
C GLU A 104 8.75 0.42 24.15
N SER A 105 7.44 0.53 23.96
CA SER A 105 6.48 0.73 25.03
C SER A 105 5.05 0.53 24.55
N VAL A 106 4.13 0.20 25.45
CA VAL A 106 2.70 0.06 25.16
C VAL A 106 2.18 1.29 24.41
N LEU A 107 1.48 1.05 23.31
CA LEU A 107 0.83 2.09 22.52
C LEU A 107 -0.42 2.58 23.29
N THR A 108 -0.42 3.85 23.64
CA THR A 108 -1.59 4.55 24.18
C THR A 108 -2.21 5.42 23.09
N LYS A 109 -3.47 5.79 23.27
CA LYS A 109 -4.22 6.65 22.34
C LYS A 109 -3.48 7.96 22.01
N ASP A 110 -2.84 8.58 23.00
CA ASP A 110 -2.05 9.80 22.80
C ASP A 110 -0.83 9.58 21.90
N LYS A 111 -0.15 8.43 22.04
CA LYS A 111 0.98 8.07 21.17
C LYS A 111 0.52 7.78 19.76
N ILE A 112 -0.59 7.05 19.60
CA ILE A 112 -1.21 6.78 18.31
C ILE A 112 -1.54 8.10 17.63
N HIS A 113 -2.25 9.00 18.32
CA HIS A 113 -2.58 10.33 17.81
C HIS A 113 -1.32 11.13 17.43
N GLY A 114 -0.30 11.14 18.26
CA GLY A 114 0.97 11.82 17.96
C GLY A 114 1.67 11.30 16.71
N ILE A 115 1.66 9.97 16.48
CA ILE A 115 2.25 9.34 15.29
C ILE A 115 1.39 9.59 14.05
N MET A 116 0.07 9.50 14.19
CA MET A 116 -0.87 9.65 13.09
C MET A 116 -1.01 11.12 12.66
N SER A 117 -1.02 12.06 13.59
CA SER A 117 -1.06 13.50 13.32
C SER A 117 0.28 14.06 12.85
N ALA A 118 1.40 13.38 13.16
CA ALA A 118 2.71 13.71 12.61
C ALA A 118 2.68 13.52 11.09
N ARG A 119 2.46 14.61 10.36
CA ARG A 119 2.56 14.63 8.89
C ARG A 119 3.89 13.99 8.49
N SER A 120 3.84 12.86 7.79
CA SER A 120 5.06 12.31 7.16
C SER A 120 5.74 13.42 6.37
N PRO A 121 7.01 13.73 6.63
CA PRO A 121 7.71 14.80 5.93
C PRO A 121 7.89 14.57 4.43
N SER A 122 7.35 13.48 3.89
CA SER A 122 7.58 13.04 2.51
C SER A 122 6.44 13.27 1.53
N VAL A 123 5.37 13.97 1.91
CA VAL A 123 4.44 14.49 0.91
C VAL A 123 4.50 16.01 0.96
N LYS A 124 5.62 16.58 0.48
CA LYS A 124 5.53 17.90 -0.14
C LYS A 124 4.42 17.78 -1.18
N PRO A 125 3.44 18.72 -1.23
CA PRO A 125 2.53 18.78 -2.35
C PRO A 125 3.40 18.69 -3.61
N ARG A 126 3.27 17.63 -4.39
CA ARG A 126 3.96 17.59 -5.67
C ARG A 126 3.37 18.73 -6.46
N GLU A 127 4.15 19.78 -6.63
CA GLU A 127 3.80 20.80 -7.59
C GLU A 127 3.46 20.08 -8.89
N PRO A 128 2.39 20.49 -9.57
CA PRO A 128 2.01 19.84 -10.82
C PRO A 128 3.22 19.88 -11.77
N GLN A 129 3.87 18.75 -11.95
CA GLN A 129 5.03 18.61 -12.82
C GLN A 129 4.58 18.21 -14.21
N LEU A 130 4.86 19.05 -15.19
CA LEU A 130 4.68 18.71 -16.59
C LEU A 130 5.90 17.90 -17.04
N THR A 131 5.73 16.59 -17.21
CA THR A 131 6.79 15.71 -17.72
C THR A 131 6.59 15.50 -19.23
N ILE A 132 7.50 16.02 -20.04
CA ILE A 132 7.52 15.81 -21.50
C ILE A 132 8.58 14.76 -21.81
N ALA A 133 8.18 13.66 -22.48
CA ALA A 133 9.13 12.64 -22.90
C ALA A 133 10.14 13.26 -23.87
N VAL A 134 11.43 13.10 -23.62
CA VAL A 134 12.52 13.65 -24.45
C VAL A 134 12.36 13.26 -25.92
N SER A 135 11.95 12.02 -26.21
CA SER A 135 11.69 11.52 -27.56
C SER A 135 10.68 12.34 -28.38
N LYS A 136 9.77 13.08 -27.70
CA LYS A 136 8.81 13.95 -28.39
C LYS A 136 9.39 15.30 -28.81
N VAL A 137 10.40 15.77 -28.08
CA VAL A 137 11.00 17.10 -28.30
C VAL A 137 12.36 17.04 -28.99
N GLU A 138 13.07 15.92 -28.89
CA GLU A 138 14.42 15.71 -29.44
C GLU A 138 14.52 16.05 -30.92
N ARG A 139 13.47 15.77 -31.70
CA ARG A 139 13.41 16.08 -33.13
C ARG A 139 13.49 17.58 -33.50
N TYR A 140 13.23 18.47 -32.50
CA TYR A 140 13.27 19.91 -32.68
C TYR A 140 14.59 20.54 -32.20
N PHE A 141 15.50 19.71 -31.67
CA PHE A 141 16.77 20.17 -31.14
C PHE A 141 17.96 19.55 -31.90
N PRO A 142 19.11 20.23 -31.93
CA PRO A 142 20.30 19.67 -32.55
C PRO A 142 20.79 18.44 -31.80
N LYS A 143 21.41 17.51 -32.54
CA LYS A 143 21.99 16.29 -31.95
C LYS A 143 23.04 16.65 -30.89
N GLY A 144 22.91 16.07 -29.71
CA GLY A 144 23.80 16.31 -28.56
C GLY A 144 23.33 17.39 -27.58
N CYS A 145 22.13 17.93 -27.75
CA CYS A 145 21.53 18.85 -26.79
C CYS A 145 21.17 18.11 -25.50
N THR A 146 21.56 18.65 -24.35
CA THR A 146 21.22 18.07 -23.04
C THR A 146 19.77 18.39 -22.64
N SER A 147 19.21 17.59 -21.73
CA SER A 147 17.84 17.79 -21.23
C SER A 147 17.65 19.18 -20.63
N GLU A 148 18.63 19.69 -19.89
CA GLU A 148 18.61 21.03 -19.29
C GLU A 148 18.62 22.15 -20.33
N GLN A 149 19.38 21.97 -21.43
CA GLN A 149 19.40 22.92 -22.53
C GLN A 149 18.07 22.95 -23.29
N MET A 150 17.43 21.78 -23.46
CA MET A 150 16.10 21.69 -24.05
C MET A 150 15.06 22.40 -23.19
N GLU A 151 15.06 22.15 -21.88
CA GLU A 151 14.16 22.79 -20.93
C GLU A 151 14.31 24.33 -20.94
N SER A 152 15.56 24.82 -20.83
CA SER A 152 15.86 26.26 -20.87
C SER A 152 15.37 26.93 -22.16
N THR A 153 15.53 26.24 -23.29
CA THR A 153 15.08 26.76 -24.59
C THR A 153 13.57 26.79 -24.69
N ILE A 154 12.87 25.74 -24.20
CA ILE A 154 11.41 25.68 -24.17
C ILE A 154 10.85 26.83 -23.30
N LEU A 155 11.41 27.05 -22.13
CA LEU A 155 10.97 28.13 -21.23
C LEU A 155 11.14 29.51 -21.90
N LYS A 156 12.28 29.79 -22.54
CA LYS A 156 12.50 31.03 -23.27
C LYS A 156 11.52 31.24 -24.43
N LEU A 157 11.17 30.17 -25.14
CA LEU A 157 10.18 30.23 -26.22
C LEU A 157 8.78 30.54 -25.70
N LEU A 158 8.41 29.94 -24.58
CA LEU A 158 7.12 30.19 -23.92
C LEU A 158 7.03 31.62 -23.37
N GLU A 159 8.09 32.15 -22.76
CA GLU A 159 8.15 33.55 -22.31
C GLU A 159 7.97 34.52 -23.48
N ASN A 160 8.66 34.28 -24.58
CA ASN A 160 8.54 35.12 -25.78
C ASN A 160 7.14 35.04 -26.42
N TYR A 161 6.55 33.85 -26.40
CA TYR A 161 5.19 33.66 -26.89
C TYR A 161 4.17 34.41 -26.04
N TYR A 162 4.32 34.32 -24.70
CA TYR A 162 3.43 35.00 -23.76
C TYR A 162 3.54 36.52 -23.86
N ARG A 163 4.76 37.06 -24.01
CA ARG A 163 5.01 38.50 -24.19
C ARG A 163 4.35 39.02 -25.47
N LYS A 164 4.51 38.33 -26.60
CA LYS A 164 3.87 38.71 -27.86
C LYS A 164 2.34 38.71 -27.76
N ARG A 165 1.79 37.75 -27.02
CA ARG A 165 0.33 37.68 -26.85
C ARG A 165 -0.23 38.84 -26.05
N GLN A 166 0.47 39.28 -24.99
CA GLN A 166 0.06 40.45 -24.22
C GLN A 166 0.15 41.76 -25.03
N ASP A 167 1.10 41.86 -25.96
CA ASP A 167 1.21 43.02 -26.84
C ASP A 167 0.08 43.07 -27.88
N TYR A 168 -0.54 41.94 -28.23
CA TYR A 168 -1.69 41.88 -29.13
C TYR A 168 -3.03 42.16 -28.46
N GLU A 169 -3.12 42.01 -27.14
CA GLU A 169 -4.36 42.25 -26.36
C GLU A 169 -4.42 43.68 -25.78
N ARG A 170 -3.45 44.53 -26.10
CA ARG A 170 -3.44 45.98 -25.80
C ARG A 170 -3.77 46.81 -27.02
#